data_fad4214f45d57362610f8435ffea3e0a
#
_entry.id   fad4214f45d57362610f8435ffea3e0a
#
_cell.length_a   1.000
_cell.length_b   1.000
_cell.length_c   1.000
_cell.angle_alpha   90.00
_cell.angle_beta   90.00
_cell.angle_gamma   90.00
#
_symmetry.space_group_name_H-M   'P 1'
#
loop_
_entity.id
_entity.type
_entity.pdbx_description
1 polymer ?
#
loop_
_entity_poly.entity_id
_entity_poly.type
_entity_poly.pdbx_seq_one_letter_code
_entity_poly.pdbx_strand_id
1 'polypeptide(L)'
;MSNTIIKTDFNFPGQKSVYHGKVRSVYTLANNQLLMVATDRLSAFDVVMPKGIPFKGQILNQIATKMMQDTQDLVPNWLTATPDPNVAIGEACAPFKVEMVIRGYMAGHAAREYKAGKRMLCGVEMPQGLKENDAFASPIITPATKAEMGEHDQDISREDILARGIVSEEDYLVLEDYTRKLFKRGSEIASKRGLILVDTKYEFGKTKAGKIVLIDEIHTPDSSRYFYAEGYQQRQDAGESQKQLSKEFVRQWLIENNFQGLEGQSVPHMSDSYIQSVSERYIELYENITGEAFVKSEVSSIETRIQDNVAAYFNK
;
A
#
# COMPACT_ATOMS: atom_id res chain seq x y z
N MET A 1 9.75 1.19 27.51
CA MET A 1 10.25 0.62 26.24
C MET A 1 9.27 1.00 25.16
N SER A 2 9.72 1.28 23.95
CA SER A 2 8.82 1.64 22.84
C SER A 2 8.00 0.42 22.44
N ASN A 3 6.67 0.53 22.44
CA ASN A 3 5.77 -0.52 21.97
C ASN A 3 5.64 -0.50 20.42
N THR A 4 6.67 0.01 19.72
CA THR A 4 6.70 0.15 18.26
C THR A 4 8.08 -0.19 17.71
N ILE A 5 8.11 -0.83 16.54
CA ILE A 5 9.32 -1.08 15.79
C ILE A 5 9.49 -0.04 14.68
N ILE A 6 10.42 0.91 14.87
CA ILE A 6 10.73 1.97 13.89
C ILE A 6 12.13 1.82 13.29
N LYS A 7 13.01 1.09 13.96
CA LYS A 7 14.35 0.73 13.47
C LYS A 7 14.45 -0.78 13.40
N THR A 8 15.19 -1.28 12.45
CA THR A 8 15.44 -2.70 12.29
C THR A 8 16.94 -2.89 12.09
N ASP A 9 17.55 -3.64 13.00
CA ASP A 9 18.97 -3.98 12.97
C ASP A 9 19.12 -5.51 13.20
N PHE A 10 18.50 -6.26 12.27
CA PHE A 10 18.51 -7.71 12.34
C PHE A 10 19.69 -8.29 11.56
N ASN A 11 20.14 -9.45 12.03
CA ASN A 11 21.08 -10.29 11.31
C ASN A 11 20.45 -11.67 11.07
N PHE A 12 19.78 -11.82 9.93
CA PHE A 12 19.07 -13.04 9.59
C PHE A 12 19.99 -14.08 8.93
N PRO A 13 19.71 -15.39 9.06
CA PRO A 13 20.46 -16.45 8.39
C PRO A 13 20.53 -16.20 6.86
N GLY A 14 21.74 -16.20 6.32
CA GLY A 14 21.97 -15.99 4.89
C GLY A 14 21.74 -14.57 4.38
N GLN A 15 21.61 -13.58 5.23
CA GLN A 15 21.48 -12.18 4.85
C GLN A 15 22.69 -11.70 4.06
N LYS A 16 22.43 -11.02 2.94
CA LYS A 16 23.45 -10.40 2.07
C LYS A 16 23.45 -8.88 2.17
N SER A 17 22.27 -8.29 2.23
CA SER A 17 22.10 -6.85 2.31
C SER A 17 20.77 -6.49 2.97
N VAL A 18 20.63 -5.25 3.38
CA VAL A 18 19.39 -4.67 3.87
C VAL A 18 19.14 -3.31 3.20
N TYR A 19 17.89 -3.07 2.86
CA TYR A 19 17.39 -1.77 2.41
C TYR A 19 16.30 -1.29 3.37
N HIS A 20 16.47 -0.08 3.90
CA HIS A 20 15.50 0.53 4.80
C HIS A 20 14.60 1.49 4.01
N GLY A 21 13.42 1.02 3.63
CA GLY A 21 12.40 1.85 2.99
C GLY A 21 11.62 2.71 4.00
N LYS A 22 10.66 3.50 3.51
CA LYS A 22 9.86 4.43 4.34
C LYS A 22 9.05 3.72 5.43
N VAL A 23 8.53 2.51 5.15
CA VAL A 23 7.64 1.75 6.07
C VAL A 23 8.06 0.28 6.24
N ARG A 24 8.93 -0.24 5.39
CA ARG A 24 9.44 -1.61 5.44
C ARG A 24 10.95 -1.62 5.40
N SER A 25 11.55 -2.67 5.98
CA SER A 25 12.95 -3.00 5.79
C SER A 25 13.05 -4.32 5.04
N VAL A 26 13.80 -4.32 3.95
CA VAL A 26 13.89 -5.44 3.01
C VAL A 26 15.29 -6.05 3.09
N TYR A 27 15.35 -7.30 3.50
CA TYR A 27 16.58 -8.09 3.63
C TYR A 27 16.69 -9.03 2.45
N THR A 28 17.78 -8.91 1.68
CA THR A 28 18.10 -9.85 0.61
C THR A 28 18.83 -11.05 1.21
N LEU A 29 18.34 -12.25 0.93
CA LEU A 29 18.90 -13.51 1.44
C LEU A 29 19.65 -14.28 0.36
N ALA A 30 20.47 -15.28 0.80
CA ALA A 30 21.33 -16.04 -0.09
C ALA A 30 20.57 -16.84 -1.17
N ASN A 31 19.42 -17.40 -0.85
CA ASN A 31 18.68 -18.36 -1.69
C ASN A 31 17.70 -17.68 -2.66
N ASN A 32 18.03 -16.49 -3.17
CA ASN A 32 17.12 -15.71 -4.02
C ASN A 32 15.77 -15.41 -3.32
N GLN A 33 15.83 -15.16 -2.04
CA GLN A 33 14.67 -14.77 -1.25
C GLN A 33 14.82 -13.33 -0.74
N LEU A 34 13.68 -12.68 -0.55
CA LEU A 34 13.56 -11.45 0.23
C LEU A 34 12.83 -11.76 1.53
N LEU A 35 13.28 -11.13 2.60
CA LEU A 35 12.56 -11.05 3.86
C LEU A 35 12.20 -9.59 4.11
N MET A 36 10.92 -9.29 4.19
CA MET A 36 10.43 -7.95 4.49
C MET A 36 9.94 -7.87 5.92
N VAL A 37 10.44 -6.89 6.67
CA VAL A 37 9.93 -6.53 7.99
C VAL A 37 9.06 -5.29 7.84
N ALA A 38 7.75 -5.44 8.01
CA ALA A 38 6.82 -4.34 8.09
C ALA A 38 6.96 -3.65 9.45
N THR A 39 7.33 -2.38 9.42
CA THR A 39 7.58 -1.60 10.63
C THR A 39 6.41 -0.69 10.99
N ASP A 40 6.43 -0.17 12.19
CA ASP A 40 5.43 0.77 12.68
C ASP A 40 5.67 2.22 12.22
N ARG A 41 6.65 2.42 11.31
CA ARG A 41 6.89 3.74 10.68
C ARG A 41 5.66 4.18 9.91
N LEU A 42 5.28 5.42 10.08
CA LEU A 42 4.26 6.09 9.29
C LEU A 42 4.94 7.05 8.33
N SER A 43 4.59 7.00 7.06
CA SER A 43 5.05 7.95 6.04
C SER A 43 3.86 8.65 5.40
N ALA A 44 3.90 9.97 5.34
CA ALA A 44 2.95 10.79 4.62
C ALA A 44 3.69 11.94 3.93
N PHE A 45 3.26 12.34 2.71
CA PHE A 45 3.94 13.35 1.89
C PHE A 45 5.44 13.05 1.70
N ASP A 46 5.78 11.78 1.51
CA ASP A 46 7.15 11.25 1.39
C ASP A 46 8.07 11.47 2.61
N VAL A 47 7.54 11.99 3.71
CA VAL A 47 8.25 12.17 4.97
C VAL A 47 7.88 11.05 5.94
N VAL A 48 8.89 10.44 6.57
CA VAL A 48 8.68 9.48 7.66
C VAL A 48 8.45 10.23 8.96
N MET A 49 7.33 9.94 9.63
CA MET A 49 6.99 10.59 10.89
C MET A 49 7.93 10.15 12.02
N PRO A 50 8.20 11.04 12.99
CA PRO A 50 9.19 10.78 14.04
C PRO A 50 8.78 9.70 15.04
N LYS A 51 7.49 9.40 15.14
CA LYS A 51 6.95 8.37 16.04
C LYS A 51 6.29 7.26 15.25
N GLY A 52 6.44 6.02 15.70
CA GLY A 52 5.76 4.85 15.14
C GLY A 52 4.31 4.76 15.61
N ILE A 53 3.48 4.10 14.82
CA ILE A 53 2.09 3.78 15.15
C ILE A 53 2.02 2.34 15.64
N PRO A 54 1.62 2.09 16.89
CA PRO A 54 1.56 0.73 17.45
C PRO A 54 0.76 -0.22 16.55
N PHE A 55 1.31 -1.41 16.32
CA PHE A 55 0.74 -2.49 15.51
C PHE A 55 0.59 -2.21 14.01
N LYS A 56 0.97 -1.02 13.50
CA LYS A 56 0.81 -0.70 12.08
C LYS A 56 1.51 -1.72 11.18
N GLY A 57 2.75 -2.08 11.50
CA GLY A 57 3.51 -3.07 10.74
C GLY A 57 2.83 -4.43 10.70
N GLN A 58 2.35 -4.91 11.85
CA GLN A 58 1.59 -6.16 11.95
C GLN A 58 0.34 -6.11 11.06
N ILE A 59 -0.46 -5.06 11.17
CA ILE A 59 -1.71 -4.87 10.42
C ILE A 59 -1.45 -4.90 8.91
N LEU A 60 -0.48 -4.14 8.43
CA LEU A 60 -0.15 -4.08 7.01
C LEU A 60 0.30 -5.45 6.48
N ASN A 61 1.18 -6.14 7.22
CA ASN A 61 1.68 -7.45 6.81
C ASN A 61 0.58 -8.51 6.76
N GLN A 62 -0.30 -8.54 7.76
CA GLN A 62 -1.38 -9.51 7.84
C GLN A 62 -2.47 -9.26 6.78
N ILE A 63 -2.85 -7.99 6.52
CA ILE A 63 -3.78 -7.67 5.43
C ILE A 63 -3.16 -8.09 4.09
N ALA A 64 -1.90 -7.69 3.81
CA ALA A 64 -1.23 -8.04 2.56
C ALA A 64 -1.16 -9.57 2.36
N THR A 65 -0.78 -10.31 3.41
CA THR A 65 -0.73 -11.79 3.39
C THR A 65 -2.07 -12.40 3.03
N LYS A 66 -3.13 -11.99 3.74
CA LYS A 66 -4.49 -12.50 3.48
C LYS A 66 -4.94 -12.19 2.06
N MET A 67 -4.76 -10.96 1.61
CA MET A 67 -5.18 -10.55 0.26
C MET A 67 -4.36 -11.24 -0.84
N MET A 68 -3.07 -11.50 -0.64
CA MET A 68 -2.27 -12.31 -1.55
C MET A 68 -2.78 -13.75 -1.64
N GLN A 69 -3.19 -14.35 -0.51
CA GLN A 69 -3.81 -15.68 -0.49
C GLN A 69 -5.17 -15.70 -1.19
N ASP A 70 -6.01 -14.68 -0.95
CA ASP A 70 -7.37 -14.58 -1.50
C ASP A 70 -7.39 -14.24 -3.01
N THR A 71 -6.23 -13.91 -3.60
CA THR A 71 -6.08 -13.56 -5.02
C THR A 71 -5.11 -14.45 -5.80
N GLN A 72 -4.43 -15.41 -5.15
CA GLN A 72 -3.39 -16.25 -5.76
C GLN A 72 -3.90 -17.17 -6.89
N ASP A 73 -5.19 -17.46 -6.91
CA ASP A 73 -5.87 -18.21 -7.98
C ASP A 73 -5.97 -17.40 -9.29
N LEU A 74 -5.89 -16.07 -9.22
CA LEU A 74 -5.99 -15.17 -10.36
C LEU A 74 -4.63 -14.64 -10.82
N VAL A 75 -3.81 -14.24 -9.85
CA VAL A 75 -2.50 -13.61 -10.09
C VAL A 75 -1.47 -14.22 -9.14
N PRO A 76 -0.38 -14.78 -9.67
CA PRO A 76 0.69 -15.27 -8.82
C PRO A 76 1.35 -14.11 -8.06
N ASN A 77 1.86 -14.41 -6.87
CA ASN A 77 2.54 -13.43 -6.04
C ASN A 77 3.88 -13.95 -5.51
N TRP A 78 4.68 -13.05 -4.95
CA TRP A 78 6.04 -13.31 -4.46
C TRP A 78 6.11 -14.07 -3.13
N LEU A 79 5.00 -14.06 -2.36
CA LEU A 79 4.96 -14.53 -0.97
C LEU A 79 5.10 -16.06 -0.87
N THR A 80 5.96 -16.52 0.03
CA THR A 80 6.14 -17.95 0.37
C THR A 80 5.84 -18.26 1.82
N ALA A 81 6.15 -17.36 2.75
CA ALA A 81 5.93 -17.58 4.19
C ALA A 81 5.75 -16.27 4.97
N THR A 82 5.10 -16.38 6.12
CA THR A 82 4.94 -15.31 7.10
C THR A 82 5.29 -15.84 8.49
N PRO A 83 6.59 -15.95 8.81
CA PRO A 83 7.03 -16.57 10.06
C PRO A 83 6.68 -15.76 11.31
N ASP A 84 6.48 -14.44 11.16
CA ASP A 84 6.09 -13.53 12.24
C ASP A 84 4.98 -12.58 11.74
N PRO A 85 4.09 -12.09 12.59
CA PRO A 85 3.05 -11.14 12.21
C PRO A 85 3.56 -9.89 11.46
N ASN A 86 4.81 -9.50 11.68
CA ASN A 86 5.45 -8.37 11.00
C ASN A 86 6.35 -8.78 9.81
N VAL A 87 6.49 -10.07 9.51
CA VAL A 87 7.49 -10.57 8.54
C VAL A 87 6.85 -11.36 7.40
N ALA A 88 7.21 -10.99 6.19
CA ALA A 88 6.93 -11.75 4.96
C ALA A 88 8.23 -12.21 4.33
N ILE A 89 8.27 -13.45 3.86
CA ILE A 89 9.37 -14.03 3.08
C ILE A 89 8.83 -14.45 1.73
N GLY A 90 9.59 -14.20 0.67
CA GLY A 90 9.19 -14.60 -0.66
C GLY A 90 10.34 -14.61 -1.66
N GLU A 91 10.01 -14.88 -2.93
CA GLU A 91 10.98 -14.90 -4.02
C GLU A 91 11.48 -13.49 -4.32
N ALA A 92 12.80 -13.33 -4.46
CA ALA A 92 13.39 -12.08 -4.92
C ALA A 92 13.10 -11.92 -6.42
N CYS A 93 12.29 -10.94 -6.75
CA CYS A 93 11.91 -10.61 -8.12
C CYS A 93 12.56 -9.31 -8.57
N ALA A 94 12.82 -9.18 -9.88
CA ALA A 94 13.22 -7.92 -10.49
C ALA A 94 11.98 -7.02 -10.62
N PRO A 95 11.87 -5.90 -9.88
CA PRO A 95 10.68 -5.05 -9.93
C PRO A 95 10.59 -4.30 -11.26
N PHE A 96 9.39 -4.17 -11.81
CA PHE A 96 9.13 -3.20 -12.85
C PHE A 96 9.23 -1.77 -12.30
N LYS A 97 9.73 -0.86 -13.11
CA LYS A 97 9.91 0.56 -12.74
C LYS A 97 8.63 1.39 -12.91
N VAL A 98 7.48 0.75 -12.72
CA VAL A 98 6.15 1.35 -12.78
C VAL A 98 5.28 0.84 -11.63
N GLU A 99 4.47 1.73 -11.08
CA GLU A 99 3.37 1.42 -10.18
C GLU A 99 2.07 1.44 -10.97
N MET A 100 1.30 0.36 -10.89
CA MET A 100 0.02 0.24 -11.58
C MET A 100 -1.09 0.73 -10.65
N VAL A 101 -1.46 1.99 -10.80
CA VAL A 101 -2.56 2.59 -10.04
C VAL A 101 -3.86 2.40 -10.80
N ILE A 102 -4.87 1.84 -10.15
CA ILE A 102 -6.21 1.68 -10.70
C ILE A 102 -7.23 2.40 -9.83
N ARG A 103 -8.18 3.08 -10.48
CA ARG A 103 -9.17 3.93 -9.82
C ARG A 103 -10.58 3.58 -10.28
N GLY A 104 -11.43 3.22 -9.34
CA GLY A 104 -12.87 3.05 -9.57
C GLY A 104 -13.64 4.35 -9.37
N TYR A 105 -13.05 5.34 -8.70
CA TYR A 105 -13.70 6.57 -8.28
C TYR A 105 -12.79 7.79 -8.47
N MET A 106 -13.41 8.96 -8.69
CA MET A 106 -12.74 10.25 -8.80
C MET A 106 -12.30 10.73 -7.40
N ALA A 107 -11.19 10.18 -6.89
CA ALA A 107 -10.70 10.47 -5.54
C ALA A 107 -9.21 10.77 -5.50
N GLY A 108 -8.76 11.39 -4.42
CA GLY A 108 -7.34 11.63 -4.15
C GLY A 108 -6.64 12.43 -5.24
N HIS A 109 -5.56 11.89 -5.83
CA HIS A 109 -4.77 12.58 -6.86
C HIS A 109 -5.62 12.91 -8.09
N ALA A 110 -6.41 11.95 -8.61
CA ALA A 110 -7.26 12.20 -9.77
C ALA A 110 -8.26 13.35 -9.53
N ALA A 111 -8.86 13.41 -8.34
CA ALA A 111 -9.79 14.49 -8.01
C ALA A 111 -9.09 15.86 -7.92
N ARG A 112 -7.87 15.91 -7.36
CA ARG A 112 -7.08 17.16 -7.30
C ARG A 112 -6.72 17.66 -8.70
N GLU A 113 -6.25 16.78 -9.57
CA GLU A 113 -5.91 17.12 -10.96
C GLU A 113 -7.15 17.56 -11.75
N TYR A 114 -8.27 16.87 -11.56
CA TYR A 114 -9.54 17.23 -12.18
C TYR A 114 -10.05 18.60 -11.70
N LYS A 115 -9.96 18.88 -10.40
CA LYS A 115 -10.31 20.19 -9.81
C LYS A 115 -9.39 21.31 -10.31
N ALA A 116 -8.12 20.99 -10.58
CA ALA A 116 -7.16 21.91 -11.20
C ALA A 116 -7.41 22.16 -12.71
N GLY A 117 -8.46 21.53 -13.28
CA GLY A 117 -8.88 21.75 -14.68
C GLY A 117 -8.39 20.68 -15.66
N LYS A 118 -7.59 19.71 -15.24
CA LYS A 118 -7.16 18.62 -16.12
C LYS A 118 -8.34 17.70 -16.45
N ARG A 119 -8.38 17.22 -17.68
CA ARG A 119 -9.37 16.25 -18.19
C ARG A 119 -8.70 15.00 -18.77
N MET A 120 -7.39 14.94 -18.67
CA MET A 120 -6.55 13.80 -19.06
C MET A 120 -5.62 13.48 -17.91
N LEU A 121 -5.53 12.22 -17.50
CA LEU A 121 -4.61 11.72 -16.48
C LEU A 121 -3.93 10.44 -16.99
N CYS A 122 -2.61 10.43 -17.07
CA CYS A 122 -1.82 9.30 -17.61
C CYS A 122 -2.33 8.78 -18.97
N GLY A 123 -2.72 9.69 -19.88
CA GLY A 123 -3.27 9.33 -21.20
C GLY A 123 -4.75 8.90 -21.18
N VAL A 124 -5.40 8.84 -20.01
CA VAL A 124 -6.82 8.45 -19.87
C VAL A 124 -7.69 9.70 -19.73
N GLU A 125 -8.75 9.78 -20.56
CA GLU A 125 -9.73 10.85 -20.47
C GLU A 125 -10.60 10.71 -19.21
N MET A 126 -10.76 11.80 -18.48
CA MET A 126 -11.71 11.92 -17.37
C MET A 126 -12.95 12.68 -17.85
N PRO A 127 -14.12 12.02 -17.90
CA PRO A 127 -15.35 12.63 -18.42
C PRO A 127 -15.70 13.95 -17.73
N GLN A 128 -16.34 14.85 -18.48
CA GLN A 128 -16.81 16.13 -17.93
C GLN A 128 -17.99 15.92 -16.98
N GLY A 129 -18.09 16.80 -15.97
CA GLY A 129 -19.22 16.81 -15.02
C GLY A 129 -19.06 15.89 -13.82
N LEU A 130 -17.95 15.16 -13.73
CA LEU A 130 -17.65 14.36 -12.52
C LEU A 130 -17.38 15.27 -11.31
N LYS A 131 -17.86 14.83 -10.17
CA LYS A 131 -17.56 15.40 -8.85
C LYS A 131 -16.53 14.53 -8.13
N GLU A 132 -15.88 15.08 -7.13
CA GLU A 132 -15.05 14.30 -6.23
C GLU A 132 -15.86 13.14 -5.63
N ASN A 133 -15.24 11.97 -5.60
CA ASN A 133 -15.79 10.68 -5.17
C ASN A 133 -16.86 10.05 -6.09
N ASP A 134 -17.17 10.62 -7.24
CA ASP A 134 -18.03 9.93 -8.23
C ASP A 134 -17.35 8.66 -8.74
N ALA A 135 -18.16 7.63 -8.98
CA ALA A 135 -17.69 6.42 -9.64
C ALA A 135 -17.37 6.68 -11.12
N PHE A 136 -16.27 6.12 -11.62
CA PHE A 136 -16.05 6.01 -13.06
C PHE A 136 -16.98 4.95 -13.66
N ALA A 137 -17.38 5.13 -14.92
CA ALA A 137 -18.19 4.13 -15.64
C ALA A 137 -17.49 2.76 -15.74
N SER A 138 -16.16 2.78 -15.80
CA SER A 138 -15.29 1.63 -15.64
C SER A 138 -13.99 2.08 -14.94
N PRO A 139 -13.34 1.21 -14.14
CA PRO A 139 -12.09 1.58 -13.50
C PRO A 139 -11.00 1.97 -14.51
N ILE A 140 -10.32 3.08 -14.25
CA ILE A 140 -9.23 3.60 -15.07
C ILE A 140 -7.88 3.24 -14.48
N ILE A 141 -6.89 2.94 -15.33
CA ILE A 141 -5.50 2.69 -14.92
C ILE A 141 -4.69 3.95 -15.23
N THR A 142 -4.02 4.47 -14.20
CA THR A 142 -3.24 5.71 -14.23
C THR A 142 -1.87 5.43 -13.62
N PRO A 143 -0.92 4.87 -14.39
CA PRO A 143 0.37 4.45 -13.88
C PRO A 143 1.22 5.62 -13.38
N ALA A 144 2.17 5.31 -12.49
CA ALA A 144 3.24 6.22 -12.11
C ALA A 144 4.61 5.54 -12.31
N THR A 145 5.63 6.33 -12.60
CA THR A 145 7.02 5.84 -12.56
C THR A 145 7.38 5.52 -11.11
N LYS A 146 8.16 4.47 -10.89
CA LYS A 146 8.78 4.22 -9.60
C LYS A 146 10.10 4.98 -9.55
N ALA A 147 10.09 6.13 -8.89
CA ALA A 147 11.25 6.99 -8.76
C ALA A 147 12.36 6.36 -7.92
N GLU A 148 13.59 6.80 -8.11
CA GLU A 148 14.70 6.43 -7.24
C GLU A 148 14.59 7.18 -5.89
N MET A 149 15.36 6.71 -4.91
CA MET A 149 15.28 7.23 -3.55
C MET A 149 15.60 8.74 -3.52
N GLY A 150 14.66 9.55 -3.05
CA GLY A 150 14.78 11.02 -2.99
C GLY A 150 14.03 11.76 -4.09
N GLU A 151 13.49 11.05 -5.07
CA GLU A 151 12.65 11.61 -6.13
C GLU A 151 11.18 11.25 -5.88
N HIS A 152 10.27 11.95 -6.56
CA HIS A 152 8.83 11.69 -6.49
C HIS A 152 8.37 10.87 -7.70
N ASP A 153 7.47 9.93 -7.45
CA ASP A 153 6.78 9.20 -8.50
C ASP A 153 6.02 10.18 -9.39
N GLN A 154 6.10 9.99 -10.71
CA GLN A 154 5.49 10.86 -11.69
C GLN A 154 4.42 10.11 -12.48
N ASP A 155 3.30 10.80 -12.73
CA ASP A 155 2.28 10.30 -13.64
C ASP A 155 2.89 10.01 -15.00
N ILE A 156 2.57 8.85 -15.58
CA ILE A 156 3.07 8.44 -16.90
C ILE A 156 1.96 7.73 -17.66
N SER A 157 1.85 8.00 -18.96
CA SER A 157 0.91 7.28 -19.82
C SER A 157 1.45 5.90 -20.22
N ARG A 158 0.53 4.99 -20.63
CA ARG A 158 0.89 3.73 -21.28
C ARG A 158 1.82 3.95 -22.45
N GLU A 159 1.46 4.91 -23.31
CA GLU A 159 2.19 5.25 -24.51
C GLU A 159 3.64 5.67 -24.19
N ASP A 160 3.82 6.50 -23.16
CA ASP A 160 5.15 6.93 -22.72
C ASP A 160 5.95 5.79 -22.08
N ILE A 161 5.31 4.90 -21.32
CA ILE A 161 5.97 3.70 -20.75
C ILE A 161 6.56 2.86 -21.87
N LEU A 162 5.78 2.61 -22.92
CA LEU A 162 6.20 1.80 -24.06
C LEU A 162 7.25 2.54 -24.91
N ALA A 163 7.01 3.81 -25.23
CA ALA A 163 7.92 4.61 -26.04
C ALA A 163 9.30 4.80 -25.41
N ARG A 164 9.36 4.90 -24.06
CA ARG A 164 10.62 5.00 -23.30
C ARG A 164 11.26 3.63 -23.04
N GLY A 165 10.62 2.53 -23.39
CA GLY A 165 11.11 1.17 -23.14
C GLY A 165 11.20 0.80 -21.65
N ILE A 166 10.40 1.46 -20.79
CA ILE A 166 10.38 1.17 -19.34
C ILE A 166 9.84 -0.24 -19.08
N VAL A 167 8.79 -0.62 -19.83
CA VAL A 167 8.19 -1.96 -19.84
C VAL A 167 7.95 -2.34 -21.29
N SER A 168 8.20 -3.60 -21.68
CA SER A 168 7.81 -4.09 -23.01
C SER A 168 6.29 -4.11 -23.18
N GLU A 169 5.79 -4.04 -24.41
CA GLU A 169 4.35 -4.10 -24.66
C GLU A 169 3.75 -5.43 -24.16
N GLU A 170 4.43 -6.55 -24.39
CA GLU A 170 4.02 -7.86 -23.91
C GLU A 170 3.88 -7.89 -22.38
N ASP A 171 4.88 -7.42 -21.67
CA ASP A 171 4.84 -7.36 -20.21
C ASP A 171 3.75 -6.40 -19.71
N TYR A 172 3.62 -5.22 -20.36
CA TYR A 172 2.62 -4.22 -19.95
C TYR A 172 1.18 -4.76 -20.06
N LEU A 173 0.87 -5.52 -21.09
CA LEU A 173 -0.44 -6.16 -21.24
C LEU A 173 -0.73 -7.12 -20.09
N VAL A 174 0.29 -7.85 -19.60
CA VAL A 174 0.15 -8.71 -18.43
C VAL A 174 -0.07 -7.88 -17.17
N LEU A 175 0.70 -6.79 -16.97
CA LEU A 175 0.52 -5.90 -15.82
C LEU A 175 -0.90 -5.31 -15.79
N GLU A 176 -1.42 -4.89 -16.94
CA GLU A 176 -2.77 -4.33 -17.05
C GLU A 176 -3.84 -5.37 -16.74
N ASP A 177 -3.75 -6.57 -17.30
CA ASP A 177 -4.68 -7.68 -17.03
C ASP A 177 -4.68 -8.07 -15.55
N TYR A 178 -3.50 -8.21 -14.95
CA TYR A 178 -3.36 -8.53 -13.53
C TYR A 178 -3.93 -7.41 -12.64
N THR A 179 -3.67 -6.16 -12.98
CA THR A 179 -4.21 -5.00 -12.28
C THR A 179 -5.74 -5.02 -12.24
N ARG A 180 -6.37 -5.28 -13.39
CA ARG A 180 -7.84 -5.36 -13.49
C ARG A 180 -8.41 -6.55 -12.71
N LYS A 181 -7.78 -7.72 -12.80
CA LYS A 181 -8.20 -8.93 -12.06
C LYS A 181 -8.12 -8.73 -10.55
N LEU A 182 -7.00 -8.18 -10.06
CA LEU A 182 -6.81 -7.91 -8.64
C LEU A 182 -7.80 -6.86 -8.12
N PHE A 183 -8.03 -5.79 -8.88
CA PHE A 183 -8.98 -4.75 -8.48
C PHE A 183 -10.41 -5.28 -8.43
N LYS A 184 -10.81 -6.10 -9.41
CA LYS A 184 -12.12 -6.74 -9.43
C LYS A 184 -12.32 -7.63 -8.20
N ARG A 185 -11.37 -8.54 -7.93
CA ARG A 185 -11.44 -9.43 -6.77
C ARG A 185 -11.41 -8.64 -5.45
N GLY A 186 -10.55 -7.62 -5.33
CA GLY A 186 -10.50 -6.73 -4.17
C GLY A 186 -11.81 -5.97 -3.95
N SER A 187 -12.46 -5.51 -5.02
CA SER A 187 -13.78 -4.87 -4.94
C SER A 187 -14.87 -5.84 -4.49
N GLU A 188 -14.84 -7.08 -4.95
CA GLU A 188 -15.78 -8.14 -4.53
C GLU A 188 -15.59 -8.48 -3.03
N ILE A 189 -14.35 -8.56 -2.56
CA ILE A 189 -14.03 -8.80 -1.14
C ILE A 189 -14.52 -7.62 -0.30
N ALA A 190 -14.19 -6.39 -0.70
CA ALA A 190 -14.59 -5.16 -0.01
C ALA A 190 -16.13 -5.07 0.08
N SER A 191 -16.84 -5.32 -1.01
CA SER A 191 -18.31 -5.26 -1.06
C SER A 191 -18.97 -6.21 -0.07
N LYS A 192 -18.45 -7.42 0.11
CA LYS A 192 -18.94 -8.38 1.11
C LYS A 192 -18.76 -7.89 2.55
N ARG A 193 -17.92 -6.87 2.76
CA ARG A 193 -17.64 -6.24 4.04
C ARG A 193 -18.31 -4.87 4.21
N GLY A 194 -19.22 -4.51 3.29
CA GLY A 194 -19.87 -3.19 3.32
C GLY A 194 -18.91 -2.05 2.98
N LEU A 195 -17.82 -2.35 2.26
CA LEU A 195 -16.82 -1.39 1.82
C LEU A 195 -16.83 -1.24 0.30
N ILE A 196 -16.37 -0.10 -0.16
CA ILE A 196 -16.09 0.22 -1.57
C ILE A 196 -14.57 0.37 -1.69
N LEU A 197 -13.91 -0.46 -2.53
CA LEU A 197 -12.52 -0.23 -2.91
C LEU A 197 -12.48 0.89 -3.96
N VAL A 198 -11.95 2.03 -3.55
CA VAL A 198 -11.99 3.28 -4.33
C VAL A 198 -10.87 3.32 -5.36
N ASP A 199 -9.66 3.16 -4.89
CA ASP A 199 -8.44 3.09 -5.68
C ASP A 199 -7.38 2.27 -4.95
N THR A 200 -6.41 1.79 -5.70
CA THR A 200 -5.27 1.05 -5.16
C THR A 200 -4.09 1.11 -6.13
N LYS A 201 -2.90 0.84 -5.61
CA LYS A 201 -1.70 0.65 -6.43
C LYS A 201 -1.18 -0.78 -6.28
N TYR A 202 -0.65 -1.32 -7.36
CA TYR A 202 0.05 -2.61 -7.39
C TYR A 202 1.45 -2.45 -7.92
N GLU A 203 2.36 -3.24 -7.39
CA GLU A 203 3.71 -3.39 -7.90
C GLU A 203 3.90 -4.82 -8.39
N PHE A 204 4.58 -4.96 -9.51
CA PHE A 204 4.87 -6.25 -10.12
C PHE A 204 6.38 -6.43 -10.31
N GLY A 205 6.79 -7.68 -10.33
CA GLY A 205 8.17 -8.05 -10.59
C GLY A 205 8.28 -9.30 -11.43
N LYS A 206 9.45 -9.52 -12.01
CA LYS A 206 9.77 -10.70 -12.80
C LYS A 206 10.64 -11.64 -11.99
N THR A 207 10.22 -12.89 -11.85
CA THR A 207 11.03 -13.93 -11.20
C THR A 207 12.23 -14.28 -12.07
N LYS A 208 13.19 -15.03 -11.55
CA LYS A 208 14.32 -15.54 -12.35
C LYS A 208 13.87 -16.42 -13.52
N ALA A 209 12.74 -17.09 -13.40
CA ALA A 209 12.14 -17.88 -14.47
C ALA A 209 11.39 -17.05 -15.52
N GLY A 210 11.39 -15.72 -15.40
CA GLY A 210 10.69 -14.81 -16.30
C GLY A 210 9.20 -14.65 -16.02
N LYS A 211 8.66 -15.27 -14.97
CA LYS A 211 7.23 -15.16 -14.61
C LYS A 211 6.96 -13.81 -13.95
N ILE A 212 5.92 -13.10 -14.39
CA ILE A 212 5.45 -11.87 -13.76
C ILE A 212 4.59 -12.24 -12.55
N VAL A 213 4.87 -11.61 -11.42
CA VAL A 213 4.16 -11.84 -10.16
C VAL A 213 3.87 -10.50 -9.46
N LEU A 214 2.81 -10.46 -8.66
CA LEU A 214 2.57 -9.37 -7.72
C LEU A 214 3.64 -9.37 -6.65
N ILE A 215 4.20 -8.21 -6.34
CA ILE A 215 5.20 -8.02 -5.28
C ILE A 215 4.74 -6.97 -4.27
N ASP A 216 5.51 -6.76 -3.22
CA ASP A 216 5.31 -5.79 -2.13
C ASP A 216 4.02 -6.07 -1.35
N GLU A 217 2.98 -5.28 -1.54
CA GLU A 217 1.73 -5.36 -0.78
C GLU A 217 0.49 -5.30 -1.69
N ILE A 218 -0.66 -5.66 -1.14
CA ILE A 218 -1.94 -5.60 -1.84
C ILE A 218 -3.05 -5.21 -0.86
N HIS A 219 -3.90 -4.28 -1.28
CA HIS A 219 -5.16 -3.89 -0.62
C HIS A 219 -5.01 -3.44 0.84
N THR A 220 -3.81 -3.02 1.24
CA THR A 220 -3.58 -2.47 2.58
C THR A 220 -4.06 -1.01 2.67
N PRO A 221 -4.26 -0.47 3.87
CA PRO A 221 -4.57 0.94 4.06
C PRO A 221 -3.53 1.92 3.52
N ASP A 222 -2.29 1.47 3.32
CA ASP A 222 -1.20 2.29 2.80
C ASP A 222 -1.20 2.34 1.27
N SER A 223 -1.64 1.26 0.61
CA SER A 223 -1.73 1.15 -0.86
C SER A 223 -3.12 1.43 -1.42
N SER A 224 -4.18 1.43 -0.60
CA SER A 224 -5.57 1.47 -1.04
C SER A 224 -6.41 2.44 -0.25
N ARG A 225 -7.48 2.92 -0.87
CA ARG A 225 -8.53 3.71 -0.24
C ARG A 225 -9.83 2.94 -0.27
N TYR A 226 -10.56 2.99 0.85
CA TYR A 226 -11.90 2.42 0.96
C TYR A 226 -12.89 3.48 1.44
N PHE A 227 -14.12 3.41 0.94
CA PHE A 227 -15.26 4.08 1.54
C PHE A 227 -16.17 3.06 2.22
N TYR A 228 -16.91 3.50 3.24
CA TYR A 228 -18.06 2.74 3.72
C TYR A 228 -19.17 2.81 2.67
N ALA A 229 -19.72 1.65 2.27
CA ALA A 229 -20.81 1.58 1.30
C ALA A 229 -22.09 2.20 1.88
N GLU A 230 -22.32 1.99 3.19
CA GLU A 230 -23.46 2.58 3.89
C GLU A 230 -23.38 4.12 3.87
N GLY A 231 -24.42 4.74 3.36
CA GLY A 231 -24.54 6.18 3.24
C GLY A 231 -23.64 6.83 2.18
N TYR A 232 -22.94 6.06 1.35
CA TYR A 232 -22.09 6.61 0.28
C TYR A 232 -22.91 7.51 -0.66
N GLN A 233 -24.02 6.99 -1.22
CA GLN A 233 -24.84 7.75 -2.17
C GLN A 233 -25.48 8.99 -1.54
N GLN A 234 -25.96 8.88 -0.31
CA GLN A 234 -26.57 10.00 0.42
C GLN A 234 -25.57 11.14 0.62
N ARG A 235 -24.33 10.84 1.04
CA ARG A 235 -23.27 11.84 1.19
C ARG A 235 -22.86 12.42 -0.16
N GLN A 236 -22.79 11.59 -1.21
CA GLN A 236 -22.44 12.04 -2.55
C GLN A 236 -23.49 13.03 -3.09
N ASP A 237 -24.78 12.74 -2.94
CA ASP A 237 -25.88 13.59 -3.38
C ASP A 237 -25.92 14.92 -2.58
N ALA A 238 -25.60 14.86 -1.29
CA ALA A 238 -25.51 16.02 -0.42
C ALA A 238 -24.23 16.85 -0.61
N GLY A 239 -23.23 16.35 -1.36
CA GLY A 239 -21.92 17.00 -1.51
C GLY A 239 -21.06 16.96 -0.24
N GLU A 240 -21.32 15.99 0.62
CA GLU A 240 -20.59 15.77 1.87
C GLU A 240 -19.36 14.88 1.66
N SER A 241 -18.40 14.99 2.58
CA SER A 241 -17.20 14.12 2.58
C SER A 241 -17.57 12.66 2.83
N GLN A 242 -16.95 11.75 2.08
CA GLN A 242 -17.17 10.33 2.27
C GLN A 242 -16.54 9.82 3.57
N LYS A 243 -17.23 8.91 4.26
CA LYS A 243 -16.65 8.18 5.38
C LYS A 243 -15.66 7.16 4.80
N GLN A 244 -14.37 7.32 5.12
CA GLN A 244 -13.31 6.55 4.48
C GLN A 244 -12.42 5.83 5.47
N LEU A 245 -11.87 4.71 4.99
CA LEU A 245 -10.84 3.90 5.63
C LEU A 245 -9.59 3.91 4.75
N SER A 246 -8.59 4.69 5.15
CA SER A 246 -7.26 4.80 4.51
C SER A 246 -6.39 5.67 5.41
N LYS A 247 -5.11 5.84 5.08
CA LYS A 247 -4.28 6.80 5.83
C LYS A 247 -4.55 8.28 5.48
N GLU A 248 -5.59 8.56 4.68
CA GLU A 248 -5.95 9.93 4.31
C GLU A 248 -6.30 10.80 5.55
N PHE A 249 -6.87 10.19 6.60
CA PHE A 249 -7.14 10.90 7.85
C PHE A 249 -5.86 11.44 8.52
N VAL A 250 -4.72 10.75 8.35
CA VAL A 250 -3.43 11.25 8.83
C VAL A 250 -2.96 12.42 7.96
N ARG A 251 -3.13 12.32 6.64
CA ARG A 251 -2.77 13.41 5.72
C ARG A 251 -3.61 14.65 6.00
N GLN A 252 -4.91 14.47 6.21
CA GLN A 252 -5.80 15.58 6.55
C GLN A 252 -5.38 16.27 7.85
N TRP A 253 -5.11 15.49 8.91
CA TRP A 253 -4.60 16.03 10.15
C TRP A 253 -3.27 16.80 9.97
N LEU A 254 -2.35 16.29 9.16
CA LEU A 254 -1.09 16.96 8.87
C LEU A 254 -1.33 18.30 8.15
N ILE A 255 -2.24 18.33 7.16
CA ILE A 255 -2.62 19.56 6.45
C ILE A 255 -3.22 20.58 7.41
N GLU A 256 -4.14 20.18 8.28
CA GLU A 256 -4.76 21.02 9.31
C GLU A 256 -3.74 21.59 10.31
N ASN A 257 -2.60 20.88 10.48
CA ASN A 257 -1.45 21.33 11.27
C ASN A 257 -0.33 21.95 10.42
N ASN A 258 -0.67 22.48 9.23
CA ASN A 258 0.23 23.20 8.32
C ASN A 258 1.44 22.38 7.82
N PHE A 259 1.28 21.07 7.63
CA PHE A 259 2.34 20.20 7.12
C PHE A 259 1.88 19.46 5.87
N GLN A 260 2.63 19.61 4.79
CA GLN A 260 2.43 18.91 3.50
C GLN A 260 3.74 18.40 2.91
N GLY A 261 4.81 18.31 3.72
CA GLY A 261 6.12 17.86 3.27
C GLY A 261 6.89 18.88 2.42
N LEU A 262 6.47 20.14 2.42
CA LEU A 262 7.13 21.21 1.67
C LEU A 262 8.38 21.72 2.39
N GLU A 263 9.31 22.27 1.63
CA GLU A 263 10.53 22.87 2.18
C GLU A 263 10.21 23.94 3.25
N GLY A 264 10.94 23.91 4.35
CA GLY A 264 10.75 24.82 5.49
C GLY A 264 9.63 24.43 6.45
N GLN A 265 8.83 23.40 6.16
CA GLN A 265 7.82 22.89 7.09
C GLN A 265 8.44 21.90 8.10
N SER A 266 7.92 21.93 9.33
CA SER A 266 8.28 20.96 10.37
C SER A 266 7.14 20.02 10.65
N VAL A 267 7.43 18.74 10.86
CA VAL A 267 6.42 17.75 11.25
C VAL A 267 5.79 18.16 12.57
N PRO A 268 4.45 18.28 12.65
CA PRO A 268 3.77 18.68 13.87
C PRO A 268 3.95 17.63 14.98
N HIS A 269 3.89 18.09 16.23
CA HIS A 269 4.01 17.20 17.37
C HIS A 269 2.81 16.23 17.44
N MET A 270 3.08 14.94 17.30
CA MET A 270 2.08 13.89 17.45
C MET A 270 1.97 13.54 18.94
N SER A 271 0.86 13.90 19.57
CA SER A 271 0.59 13.52 20.97
C SER A 271 0.37 12.00 21.07
N ASP A 272 0.60 11.45 22.27
CA ASP A 272 0.39 10.01 22.48
C ASP A 272 -1.09 9.61 22.30
N SER A 273 -2.03 10.49 22.64
CA SER A 273 -3.47 10.27 22.38
C SER A 273 -3.78 10.25 20.88
N TYR A 274 -3.15 11.10 20.09
CA TYR A 274 -3.29 11.06 18.63
C TYR A 274 -2.70 9.79 18.03
N ILE A 275 -1.50 9.38 18.45
CA ILE A 275 -0.87 8.13 18.01
C ILE A 275 -1.76 6.92 18.32
N GLN A 276 -2.34 6.89 19.52
CA GLN A 276 -3.27 5.84 19.92
C GLN A 276 -4.52 5.83 19.01
N SER A 277 -5.10 6.99 18.72
CA SER A 277 -6.26 7.08 17.82
C SER A 277 -5.93 6.63 16.39
N VAL A 278 -4.72 6.90 15.92
CA VAL A 278 -4.24 6.38 14.61
C VAL A 278 -4.13 4.86 14.65
N SER A 279 -3.54 4.30 15.71
CA SER A 279 -3.44 2.83 15.88
C SER A 279 -4.82 2.17 15.89
N GLU A 280 -5.77 2.72 16.63
CA GLU A 280 -7.15 2.22 16.68
C GLU A 280 -7.83 2.27 15.31
N ARG A 281 -7.59 3.31 14.52
CA ARG A 281 -8.06 3.39 13.13
C ARG A 281 -7.45 2.30 12.23
N TYR A 282 -6.17 1.99 12.39
CA TYR A 282 -5.55 0.88 11.65
C TYR A 282 -6.13 -0.47 12.06
N ILE A 283 -6.45 -0.67 13.34
CA ILE A 283 -7.14 -1.87 13.84
C ILE A 283 -8.56 -1.95 13.24
N GLU A 284 -9.32 -0.86 13.29
CA GLU A 284 -10.65 -0.77 12.63
C GLU A 284 -10.57 -1.13 11.15
N LEU A 285 -9.54 -0.64 10.45
CA LEU A 285 -9.27 -0.97 9.05
C LEU A 285 -9.03 -2.47 8.86
N TYR A 286 -8.18 -3.07 9.69
CA TYR A 286 -7.92 -4.50 9.64
C TYR A 286 -9.20 -5.31 9.79
N GLU A 287 -9.97 -5.05 10.84
CA GLU A 287 -11.19 -5.79 11.17
C GLU A 287 -12.27 -5.64 10.08
N ASN A 288 -12.43 -4.44 9.52
CA ASN A 288 -13.39 -4.22 8.44
C ASN A 288 -12.95 -4.88 7.12
N ILE A 289 -11.66 -4.79 6.73
CA ILE A 289 -11.16 -5.35 5.46
C ILE A 289 -11.10 -6.88 5.52
N THR A 290 -10.61 -7.44 6.63
CA THR A 290 -10.44 -8.90 6.76
C THR A 290 -11.72 -9.60 7.25
N GLY A 291 -12.52 -8.91 8.04
CA GLY A 291 -13.65 -9.47 8.78
C GLY A 291 -13.25 -10.36 9.97
N GLU A 292 -12.01 -10.21 10.41
CA GLU A 292 -11.43 -10.95 11.53
C GLU A 292 -11.09 -9.99 12.66
N ALA A 293 -11.29 -10.41 13.92
CA ALA A 293 -10.86 -9.61 15.06
C ALA A 293 -9.34 -9.50 15.10
N PHE A 294 -8.82 -8.30 15.35
CA PHE A 294 -7.39 -8.08 15.41
C PHE A 294 -6.79 -8.63 16.71
N VAL A 295 -5.88 -9.59 16.58
CA VAL A 295 -5.14 -10.16 17.71
C VAL A 295 -3.79 -9.46 17.83
N LYS A 296 -3.66 -8.63 18.87
CA LYS A 296 -2.41 -7.91 19.17
C LYS A 296 -1.30 -8.89 19.54
N SER A 297 -0.19 -8.84 18.81
CA SER A 297 1.01 -9.60 19.15
C SER A 297 1.74 -8.98 20.34
N GLU A 298 2.60 -9.78 20.99
CA GLU A 298 3.47 -9.31 22.06
C GLU A 298 4.39 -8.18 21.58
N VAL A 299 4.42 -7.07 22.32
CA VAL A 299 5.16 -5.85 21.95
C VAL A 299 6.24 -5.45 22.96
N SER A 300 6.39 -6.16 24.08
CA SER A 300 7.44 -5.85 25.07
C SER A 300 8.85 -6.11 24.55
N SER A 301 8.97 -6.99 23.53
CA SER A 301 10.23 -7.37 22.89
C SER A 301 10.02 -7.73 21.42
N ILE A 302 9.50 -6.78 20.62
CA ILE A 302 9.15 -7.01 19.20
C ILE A 302 10.36 -7.54 18.40
N GLU A 303 11.54 -6.94 18.59
CA GLU A 303 12.76 -7.35 17.88
C GLU A 303 13.14 -8.80 18.22
N THR A 304 13.12 -9.18 19.50
CA THR A 304 13.41 -10.56 19.93
C THR A 304 12.39 -11.54 19.33
N ARG A 305 11.11 -11.23 19.41
CA ARG A 305 10.05 -12.05 18.83
C ARG A 305 10.27 -12.29 17.33
N ILE A 306 10.57 -11.23 16.57
CA ILE A 306 10.85 -11.32 15.13
C ILE A 306 12.07 -12.20 14.89
N GLN A 307 13.17 -11.95 15.62
CA GLN A 307 14.41 -12.71 15.49
C GLN A 307 14.18 -14.21 15.74
N ASP A 308 13.49 -14.55 16.83
CA ASP A 308 13.23 -15.93 17.22
C ASP A 308 12.30 -16.66 16.24
N ASN A 309 11.23 -16.00 15.80
CA ASN A 309 10.29 -16.57 14.83
C ASN A 309 10.93 -16.82 13.47
N VAL A 310 11.76 -15.90 12.99
CA VAL A 310 12.51 -16.06 11.75
C VAL A 310 13.57 -17.15 11.88
N ALA A 311 14.33 -17.21 13.00
CA ALA A 311 15.28 -18.26 13.25
C ALA A 311 14.63 -19.64 13.30
N ALA A 312 13.47 -19.77 13.97
CA ALA A 312 12.70 -21.01 14.02
C ALA A 312 12.20 -21.46 12.63
N TYR A 313 11.87 -20.51 11.74
CA TYR A 313 11.48 -20.83 10.36
C TYR A 313 12.64 -21.42 9.55
N PHE A 314 13.85 -20.86 9.64
CA PHE A 314 15.00 -21.33 8.89
C PHE A 314 15.65 -22.60 9.47
N ASN A 315 15.34 -22.97 10.70
CA ASN A 315 15.84 -24.19 11.34
C ASN A 315 14.94 -25.43 11.12
N LYS A 316 13.83 -25.28 10.38
CA LYS A 316 12.95 -26.38 9.96
C LYS A 316 13.48 -27.02 8.67
#